data_24a31f0b541230d1097942824b35b0d3
#
_entry.id   24a31f0b541230d1097942824b35b0d3
#
_cell.length_a   1.000
_cell.length_b   1.000
_cell.length_c   1.000
_cell.angle_alpha   90.00
_cell.angle_beta   90.00
_cell.angle_gamma   90.00
#
_symmetry.space_group_name_H-M   'P 1'
#
loop_
_entity.id
_entity.type
_entity.pdbx_description
1 polymer ?
#
loop_
_entity_poly.entity_id
_entity_poly.type
_entity_poly.pdbx_seq_one_letter_code
_entity_poly.pdbx_strand_id
1 'polypeptide(L)'
;MTPAIEVVGVEKRYGQFIALAGISLSIAQGEFFALLGPNGAGKTTLISALAGLTRVSAGKLRVMGHDVVSDYRAARRALGIVPQEIVFDPFFSVRETLRFQAGYFGIARGVALDSWIDELLAKLSLTDKADQNMRQLSGGMKRRVLVAQALVHRPPVIVLDEPTAGVDVELRQTLWAFVRELNAAGHTILLTTHYLEEAQQLCSRIAMMKLGKIVAMDTTDHLLNAFSERVLRVKINGELPPSQMQVRTRQTGAWHHFAIHDLSEVETRLAALREAGAHITNLEVAEPDLEEVFVNVMNK
;
A
#
# COMPACT_ATOMS: atom_id res chain seq x y z
N MET A 1 19.06 -15.51 0.45
CA MET A 1 18.22 -15.31 1.67
C MET A 1 16.80 -15.80 1.37
N THR A 2 16.13 -16.40 2.34
CA THR A 2 14.73 -16.83 2.20
C THR A 2 13.84 -15.58 2.12
N PRO A 3 12.95 -15.45 1.10
CA PRO A 3 12.02 -14.33 1.03
C PRO A 3 11.03 -14.34 2.21
N ALA A 4 10.53 -13.16 2.58
CA ALA A 4 9.48 -13.03 3.58
C ALA A 4 8.14 -13.56 3.06
N ILE A 5 7.82 -13.24 1.80
CA ILE A 5 6.66 -13.78 1.08
C ILE A 5 7.14 -14.33 -0.26
N GLU A 6 6.74 -15.55 -0.58
CA GLU A 6 7.02 -16.19 -1.86
C GLU A 6 5.71 -16.70 -2.48
N VAL A 7 5.42 -16.28 -3.69
CA VAL A 7 4.25 -16.65 -4.50
C VAL A 7 4.75 -17.22 -5.81
N VAL A 8 4.45 -18.47 -6.14
CA VAL A 8 4.95 -19.15 -7.33
C VAL A 8 3.81 -19.76 -8.13
N GLY A 9 3.50 -19.18 -9.29
CA GLY A 9 2.52 -19.69 -10.24
C GLY A 9 1.12 -19.85 -9.64
N VAL A 10 0.71 -18.95 -8.75
CA VAL A 10 -0.53 -19.11 -7.98
C VAL A 10 -1.76 -18.83 -8.83
N GLU A 11 -2.63 -19.84 -8.92
CA GLU A 11 -3.96 -19.72 -9.53
C GLU A 11 -5.06 -19.89 -8.48
N LYS A 12 -6.14 -19.12 -8.64
CA LYS A 12 -7.37 -19.29 -7.89
C LYS A 12 -8.58 -19.13 -8.79
N ARG A 13 -9.43 -20.16 -8.76
CA ARG A 13 -10.70 -20.20 -9.51
C ARG A 13 -11.87 -20.35 -8.56
N TYR A 14 -12.96 -19.66 -8.86
CA TYR A 14 -14.27 -19.81 -8.24
C TYR A 14 -15.26 -20.20 -9.35
N GLY A 15 -15.49 -21.48 -9.53
CA GLY A 15 -16.21 -21.99 -10.69
C GLY A 15 -15.51 -21.60 -12.00
N GLN A 16 -16.20 -20.82 -12.84
CA GLN A 16 -15.67 -20.31 -14.11
C GLN A 16 -14.83 -19.03 -13.94
N PHE A 17 -14.95 -18.34 -12.80
CA PHE A 17 -14.25 -17.07 -12.57
C PHE A 17 -12.82 -17.32 -12.11
N ILE A 18 -11.85 -16.71 -12.80
CA ILE A 18 -10.42 -16.78 -12.48
C ILE A 18 -10.06 -15.52 -11.68
N ALA A 19 -9.86 -15.67 -10.37
CA ALA A 19 -9.49 -14.57 -9.48
C ALA A 19 -7.97 -14.33 -9.46
N LEU A 20 -7.16 -15.39 -9.60
CA LEU A 20 -5.69 -15.31 -9.74
C LEU A 20 -5.29 -16.19 -10.92
N ALA A 21 -4.48 -15.67 -11.83
CA ALA A 21 -4.16 -16.29 -13.12
C ALA A 21 -2.64 -16.52 -13.29
N GLY A 22 -2.06 -17.32 -12.38
CA GLY A 22 -0.65 -17.68 -12.44
C GLY A 22 0.29 -16.60 -11.89
N ILE A 23 -0.05 -16.03 -10.72
CA ILE A 23 0.75 -14.97 -10.08
C ILE A 23 2.06 -15.54 -9.54
N SER A 24 3.17 -14.82 -9.83
CA SER A 24 4.46 -15.05 -9.20
C SER A 24 5.04 -13.72 -8.72
N LEU A 25 5.43 -13.67 -7.44
CA LEU A 25 6.14 -12.55 -6.83
C LEU A 25 6.94 -13.01 -5.62
N SER A 26 7.96 -12.24 -5.28
CA SER A 26 8.79 -12.46 -4.09
C SER A 26 9.02 -11.13 -3.39
N ILE A 27 8.82 -11.10 -2.07
CA ILE A 27 9.06 -9.94 -1.20
C ILE A 27 10.20 -10.30 -0.26
N ALA A 28 11.24 -9.47 -0.23
CA ALA A 28 12.39 -9.68 0.63
C ALA A 28 12.06 -9.38 2.11
N GLN A 29 12.87 -9.91 3.03
CA GLN A 29 12.73 -9.59 4.44
C GLN A 29 13.08 -8.11 4.68
N GLY A 30 12.28 -7.42 5.49
CA GLY A 30 12.44 -5.99 5.76
C GLY A 30 11.96 -5.07 4.62
N GLU A 31 11.43 -5.62 3.54
CA GLU A 31 10.92 -4.83 2.42
C GLU A 31 9.56 -4.19 2.74
N PHE A 32 9.36 -2.94 2.31
CA PHE A 32 8.05 -2.31 2.27
C PHE A 32 7.52 -2.36 0.84
N PHE A 33 6.58 -3.24 0.59
CA PHE A 33 6.08 -3.60 -0.73
C PHE A 33 4.61 -3.21 -0.89
N ALA A 34 4.24 -2.61 -2.03
CA ALA A 34 2.85 -2.34 -2.36
C ALA A 34 2.30 -3.32 -3.40
N LEU A 35 1.04 -3.71 -3.22
CA LEU A 35 0.24 -4.43 -4.20
C LEU A 35 -0.94 -3.57 -4.61
N LEU A 36 -0.87 -2.95 -5.78
CA LEU A 36 -1.86 -2.03 -6.32
C LEU A 36 -2.74 -2.70 -7.38
N GLY A 37 -3.89 -2.13 -7.63
CA GLY A 37 -4.80 -2.60 -8.69
C GLY A 37 -6.23 -2.15 -8.42
N PRO A 38 -7.09 -2.11 -9.45
CA PRO A 38 -8.49 -1.76 -9.30
C PRO A 38 -9.25 -2.79 -8.44
N ASN A 39 -10.48 -2.45 -8.06
CA ASN A 39 -11.36 -3.40 -7.40
C ASN A 39 -11.60 -4.62 -8.31
N GLY A 40 -11.55 -5.82 -7.71
CA GLY A 40 -11.65 -7.06 -8.48
C GLY A 40 -10.35 -7.52 -9.16
N ALA A 41 -9.22 -6.81 -9.00
CA ALA A 41 -7.92 -7.24 -9.55
C ALA A 41 -7.37 -8.55 -8.95
N GLY A 42 -7.89 -8.98 -7.79
CA GLY A 42 -7.46 -10.21 -7.11
C GLY A 42 -6.64 -9.99 -5.83
N LYS A 43 -6.39 -8.73 -5.41
CA LYS A 43 -5.58 -8.39 -4.23
C LYS A 43 -6.05 -9.11 -2.95
N THR A 44 -7.31 -8.93 -2.58
CA THR A 44 -7.90 -9.55 -1.38
C THR A 44 -7.94 -11.08 -1.49
N THR A 45 -8.07 -11.64 -2.70
CA THR A 45 -7.96 -13.09 -2.91
C THR A 45 -6.54 -13.59 -2.62
N LEU A 46 -5.51 -12.88 -3.05
CA LEU A 46 -4.11 -13.21 -2.76
C LEU A 46 -3.82 -13.11 -1.26
N ILE A 47 -4.27 -12.03 -0.60
CA ILE A 47 -4.14 -11.86 0.86
C ILE A 47 -4.86 -12.98 1.60
N SER A 48 -6.09 -13.33 1.22
CA SER A 48 -6.84 -14.43 1.82
C SER A 48 -6.14 -15.78 1.64
N ALA A 49 -5.45 -15.99 0.51
CA ALA A 49 -4.66 -17.18 0.28
C ALA A 49 -3.39 -17.19 1.15
N LEU A 50 -2.70 -16.07 1.31
CA LEU A 50 -1.55 -15.92 2.23
C LEU A 50 -1.96 -16.17 3.69
N ALA A 51 -3.15 -15.70 4.09
CA ALA A 51 -3.74 -15.95 5.41
C ALA A 51 -4.12 -17.44 5.65
N GLY A 52 -4.13 -18.26 4.58
CA GLY A 52 -4.65 -19.62 4.62
C GLY A 52 -6.17 -19.70 4.82
N LEU A 53 -6.90 -18.62 4.51
CA LEU A 53 -8.37 -18.57 4.54
C LEU A 53 -8.98 -19.15 3.24
N THR A 54 -8.22 -19.09 2.16
CA THR A 54 -8.62 -19.61 0.85
C THR A 54 -7.53 -20.52 0.30
N ARG A 55 -7.91 -21.72 -0.15
CA ARG A 55 -6.98 -22.63 -0.85
C ARG A 55 -6.84 -22.17 -2.29
N VAL A 56 -5.59 -22.14 -2.78
CA VAL A 56 -5.29 -21.90 -4.19
C VAL A 56 -5.63 -23.12 -5.05
N SER A 57 -5.91 -22.90 -6.32
CA SER A 57 -6.21 -23.99 -7.28
C SER A 57 -4.93 -24.63 -7.82
N ALA A 58 -3.85 -23.85 -7.94
CA ALA A 58 -2.51 -24.27 -8.33
C ALA A 58 -1.44 -23.32 -7.78
N GLY A 59 -0.18 -23.72 -7.84
CA GLY A 59 0.95 -22.93 -7.38
C GLY A 59 1.29 -23.14 -5.91
N LYS A 60 2.21 -22.30 -5.40
CA LYS A 60 2.72 -22.39 -4.01
C LYS A 60 2.78 -21.01 -3.39
N LEU A 61 2.45 -20.94 -2.10
CA LEU A 61 2.54 -19.75 -1.26
C LEU A 61 3.35 -20.08 -0.01
N ARG A 62 4.33 -19.24 0.31
CA ARG A 62 5.13 -19.38 1.52
C ARG A 62 5.28 -18.03 2.24
N VAL A 63 5.31 -18.09 3.56
CA VAL A 63 5.62 -16.97 4.45
C VAL A 63 6.81 -17.37 5.32
N MET A 64 7.90 -16.61 5.26
CA MET A 64 9.17 -16.92 5.94
C MET A 64 9.67 -18.36 5.64
N GLY A 65 9.45 -18.82 4.40
CA GLY A 65 9.79 -20.20 3.96
C GLY A 65 8.74 -21.26 4.32
N HIS A 66 7.78 -20.99 5.19
CA HIS A 66 6.72 -21.91 5.60
C HIS A 66 5.56 -21.92 4.60
N ASP A 67 5.22 -23.11 4.09
CA ASP A 67 4.10 -23.28 3.16
C ASP A 67 2.76 -23.03 3.88
N VAL A 68 1.91 -22.18 3.31
CA VAL A 68 0.66 -21.73 3.95
C VAL A 68 -0.40 -22.83 4.11
N VAL A 69 -0.21 -23.99 3.46
CA VAL A 69 -1.12 -25.14 3.53
C VAL A 69 -0.54 -26.25 4.41
N SER A 70 0.66 -26.72 4.10
CA SER A 70 1.28 -27.87 4.80
C SER A 70 1.91 -27.47 6.14
N ASP A 71 2.45 -26.25 6.26
CA ASP A 71 3.03 -25.71 7.49
C ASP A 71 2.29 -24.44 7.98
N TYR A 72 0.96 -24.50 7.93
CA TYR A 72 0.09 -23.35 8.18
C TYR A 72 0.28 -22.71 9.56
N ARG A 73 0.67 -23.48 10.59
CA ARG A 73 0.87 -22.96 11.94
C ARG A 73 2.07 -22.02 12.01
N ALA A 74 3.18 -22.41 11.41
CA ALA A 74 4.38 -21.56 11.36
C ALA A 74 4.16 -20.36 10.41
N ALA A 75 3.55 -20.57 9.24
CA ALA A 75 3.19 -19.50 8.32
C ALA A 75 2.30 -18.43 8.99
N ARG A 76 1.26 -18.85 9.73
CA ARG A 76 0.37 -17.89 10.44
C ARG A 76 1.04 -17.20 11.62
N ARG A 77 1.96 -17.86 12.34
CA ARG A 77 2.76 -17.21 13.39
C ARG A 77 3.67 -16.12 12.83
N ALA A 78 4.14 -16.29 11.60
CA ALA A 78 4.98 -15.32 10.93
C ALA A 78 4.20 -14.17 10.29
N LEU A 79 2.87 -14.18 10.31
CA LEU A 79 2.01 -13.28 9.55
C LEU A 79 1.02 -12.54 10.46
N GLY A 80 1.04 -11.22 10.44
CA GLY A 80 0.00 -10.35 11.00
C GLY A 80 -0.82 -9.74 9.86
N ILE A 81 -2.14 -9.76 9.95
CA ILE A 81 -3.02 -9.21 8.90
C ILE A 81 -3.97 -8.21 9.50
N VAL A 82 -4.00 -7.01 8.92
CA VAL A 82 -5.02 -5.99 9.15
C VAL A 82 -5.98 -6.03 7.97
N PRO A 83 -7.21 -6.55 8.15
CA PRO A 83 -8.17 -6.70 7.06
C PRO A 83 -8.80 -5.36 6.67
N GLN A 84 -9.33 -5.28 5.46
CA GLN A 84 -10.07 -4.10 4.96
C GLN A 84 -11.35 -3.85 5.78
N GLU A 85 -12.11 -4.90 6.09
CA GLU A 85 -13.34 -4.79 6.87
C GLU A 85 -13.05 -4.73 8.37
N ILE A 86 -13.81 -3.89 9.08
CA ILE A 86 -13.72 -3.79 10.54
C ILE A 86 -14.65 -4.85 11.15
N VAL A 87 -14.08 -6.03 11.43
CA VAL A 87 -14.76 -7.10 12.15
C VAL A 87 -14.24 -7.13 13.58
N PHE A 88 -15.15 -7.09 14.55
CA PHE A 88 -14.79 -7.12 15.97
C PHE A 88 -15.86 -7.86 16.79
N ASP A 89 -15.42 -8.44 17.91
CA ASP A 89 -16.33 -9.00 18.89
C ASP A 89 -16.86 -7.85 19.79
N PRO A 90 -18.19 -7.66 19.86
CA PRO A 90 -18.77 -6.55 20.58
C PRO A 90 -18.82 -6.74 22.10
N PHE A 91 -18.43 -7.90 22.62
CA PHE A 91 -18.58 -8.24 24.05
C PHE A 91 -17.32 -7.94 24.88
N PHE A 92 -16.16 -7.78 24.22
CA PHE A 92 -14.89 -7.61 24.92
C PHE A 92 -14.39 -6.16 24.87
N SER A 93 -13.60 -5.81 25.89
CA SER A 93 -12.80 -4.60 25.87
C SER A 93 -11.62 -4.71 24.92
N VAL A 94 -10.98 -3.59 24.60
CA VAL A 94 -9.79 -3.56 23.73
C VAL A 94 -8.69 -4.47 24.29
N ARG A 95 -8.39 -4.36 25.58
CA ARG A 95 -7.36 -5.16 26.26
C ARG A 95 -7.69 -6.66 26.23
N GLU A 96 -8.93 -7.03 26.52
CA GLU A 96 -9.36 -8.42 26.45
C GLU A 96 -9.23 -8.99 25.05
N THR A 97 -9.64 -8.22 24.04
CA THR A 97 -9.51 -8.59 22.62
C THR A 97 -8.05 -8.91 22.27
N LEU A 98 -7.09 -8.08 22.69
CA LEU A 98 -5.66 -8.31 22.46
C LEU A 98 -5.13 -9.53 23.23
N ARG A 99 -5.58 -9.73 24.47
CA ARG A 99 -5.21 -10.93 25.26
C ARG A 99 -5.75 -12.22 24.63
N PHE A 100 -6.97 -12.23 24.11
CA PHE A 100 -7.51 -13.37 23.37
C PHE A 100 -6.74 -13.64 22.09
N GLN A 101 -6.44 -12.59 21.33
CA GLN A 101 -5.63 -12.72 20.12
C GLN A 101 -4.25 -13.33 20.41
N ALA A 102 -3.56 -12.85 21.45
CA ALA A 102 -2.29 -13.43 21.89
C ALA A 102 -2.42 -14.91 22.25
N GLY A 103 -3.53 -15.28 22.93
CA GLY A 103 -3.84 -16.67 23.29
C GLY A 103 -3.98 -17.60 22.10
N TYR A 104 -4.55 -17.15 20.97
CA TYR A 104 -4.63 -17.94 19.72
C TYR A 104 -3.24 -18.29 19.16
N PHE A 105 -2.23 -17.47 19.44
CA PHE A 105 -0.84 -17.73 19.06
C PHE A 105 -0.03 -18.47 20.13
N GLY A 106 -0.69 -18.88 21.23
CA GLY A 106 -0.05 -19.63 22.31
C GLY A 106 0.78 -18.75 23.25
N ILE A 107 0.57 -17.44 23.28
CA ILE A 107 1.26 -16.52 24.18
C ILE A 107 0.53 -16.58 25.53
N ALA A 108 1.26 -16.95 26.57
CA ALA A 108 0.70 -17.05 27.92
C ALA A 108 0.35 -15.65 28.49
N ARG A 109 -0.73 -15.62 29.29
CA ARG A 109 -1.07 -14.42 30.07
C ARG A 109 0.01 -14.15 31.12
N GLY A 110 0.28 -12.89 31.38
CA GLY A 110 1.25 -12.47 32.39
C GLY A 110 1.75 -11.05 32.14
N VAL A 111 2.60 -10.57 33.05
CA VAL A 111 3.11 -9.19 33.05
C VAL A 111 3.78 -8.82 31.73
N ALA A 112 4.53 -9.73 31.11
CA ALA A 112 5.22 -9.47 29.85
C ALA A 112 4.24 -9.22 28.68
N LEU A 113 3.14 -9.98 28.61
CA LEU A 113 2.09 -9.74 27.59
C LEU A 113 1.36 -8.43 27.89
N ASP A 114 1.01 -8.17 29.14
CA ASP A 114 0.28 -6.96 29.50
C ASP A 114 1.11 -5.71 29.24
N SER A 115 2.40 -5.71 29.57
CA SER A 115 3.33 -4.62 29.22
C SER A 115 3.44 -4.40 27.72
N TRP A 116 3.48 -5.47 26.92
CA TRP A 116 3.50 -5.37 25.46
C TRP A 116 2.19 -4.82 24.90
N ILE A 117 1.05 -5.23 25.45
CA ILE A 117 -0.26 -4.67 25.09
C ILE A 117 -0.31 -3.18 25.42
N ASP A 118 0.17 -2.77 26.59
CA ASP A 118 0.22 -1.36 26.99
C ASP A 118 1.11 -0.53 26.05
N GLU A 119 2.26 -1.06 25.63
CA GLU A 119 3.13 -0.43 24.64
C GLU A 119 2.42 -0.25 23.28
N LEU A 120 1.76 -1.30 22.77
CA LEU A 120 0.99 -1.23 21.53
C LEU A 120 -0.13 -0.20 21.61
N LEU A 121 -0.87 -0.18 22.72
CA LEU A 121 -1.96 0.78 22.91
C LEU A 121 -1.44 2.21 23.02
N ALA A 122 -0.30 2.43 23.65
CA ALA A 122 0.34 3.74 23.71
C ALA A 122 0.77 4.24 22.32
N LYS A 123 1.47 3.39 21.53
CA LYS A 123 1.89 3.72 20.15
C LYS A 123 0.72 4.00 19.22
N LEU A 124 -0.43 3.40 19.46
CA LEU A 124 -1.65 3.58 18.68
C LEU A 124 -2.61 4.61 19.27
N SER A 125 -2.21 5.36 20.33
CA SER A 125 -3.03 6.38 21.01
C SER A 125 -4.38 5.81 21.48
N LEU A 126 -4.35 4.63 22.12
CA LEU A 126 -5.52 3.89 22.63
C LEU A 126 -5.42 3.60 24.13
N THR A 127 -4.45 4.16 24.86
CA THR A 127 -4.22 3.86 26.28
C THR A 127 -5.45 4.15 27.13
N ASP A 128 -6.10 5.28 26.93
CA ASP A 128 -7.33 5.69 27.62
C ASP A 128 -8.58 4.90 27.23
N LYS A 129 -8.47 4.06 26.19
CA LYS A 129 -9.53 3.21 25.65
C LYS A 129 -9.32 1.72 25.94
N ALA A 130 -8.23 1.37 26.64
CA ALA A 130 -7.83 -0.02 26.87
C ALA A 130 -8.96 -0.90 27.45
N ASP A 131 -9.70 -0.37 28.41
CA ASP A 131 -10.76 -1.09 29.11
C ASP A 131 -12.17 -0.76 28.59
N GLN A 132 -12.27 0.05 27.54
CA GLN A 132 -13.54 0.33 26.87
C GLN A 132 -13.94 -0.82 25.95
N ASN A 133 -15.28 -1.03 25.86
CA ASN A 133 -15.83 -2.02 24.94
C ASN A 133 -15.66 -1.57 23.48
N MET A 134 -15.36 -2.52 22.61
CA MET A 134 -15.14 -2.27 21.18
C MET A 134 -16.31 -1.54 20.49
N ARG A 135 -17.54 -1.72 20.97
CA ARG A 135 -18.73 -1.00 20.42
C ARG A 135 -18.65 0.52 20.58
N GLN A 136 -18.03 0.97 21.65
CA GLN A 136 -17.97 2.39 22.04
C GLN A 136 -16.90 3.17 21.25
N LEU A 137 -16.07 2.47 20.49
CA LEU A 137 -14.98 3.07 19.74
C LEU A 137 -15.49 3.62 18.38
N SER A 138 -14.88 4.72 17.94
CA SER A 138 -15.03 5.22 16.57
C SER A 138 -14.46 4.23 15.53
N GLY A 139 -14.80 4.39 14.25
CA GLY A 139 -14.25 3.56 13.18
C GLY A 139 -12.73 3.58 13.11
N GLY A 140 -12.13 4.77 13.24
CA GLY A 140 -10.68 4.93 13.27
C GLY A 140 -10.02 4.29 14.50
N MET A 141 -10.65 4.35 15.69
CA MET A 141 -10.18 3.64 16.88
C MET A 141 -10.23 2.12 16.68
N LYS A 142 -11.33 1.59 16.14
CA LYS A 142 -11.46 0.17 15.82
C LYS A 142 -10.37 -0.29 14.84
N ARG A 143 -10.08 0.52 13.82
CA ARG A 143 -8.99 0.23 12.86
C ARG A 143 -7.64 0.11 13.57
N ARG A 144 -7.33 1.00 14.50
CA ARG A 144 -6.09 0.94 15.30
C ARG A 144 -6.04 -0.30 16.19
N VAL A 145 -7.18 -0.73 16.75
CA VAL A 145 -7.23 -2.00 17.51
C VAL A 145 -6.97 -3.20 16.61
N LEU A 146 -7.47 -3.23 15.36
CA LEU A 146 -7.13 -4.30 14.40
C LEU A 146 -5.63 -4.32 14.09
N VAL A 147 -4.99 -3.17 14.00
CA VAL A 147 -3.51 -3.09 13.86
C VAL A 147 -2.83 -3.69 15.09
N ALA A 148 -3.26 -3.34 16.31
CA ALA A 148 -2.73 -3.93 17.54
C ALA A 148 -2.93 -5.45 17.57
N GLN A 149 -4.09 -5.96 17.17
CA GLN A 149 -4.36 -7.39 17.06
C GLN A 149 -3.41 -8.11 16.10
N ALA A 150 -3.14 -7.50 14.94
CA ALA A 150 -2.21 -8.06 13.97
C ALA A 150 -0.76 -8.14 14.49
N LEU A 151 -0.40 -7.28 15.45
CA LEU A 151 0.96 -7.13 15.98
C LEU A 151 1.20 -7.84 17.32
N VAL A 152 0.15 -8.24 18.03
CA VAL A 152 0.26 -8.74 19.41
C VAL A 152 1.19 -9.95 19.56
N HIS A 153 1.30 -10.78 18.52
CA HIS A 153 2.18 -11.94 18.46
C HIS A 153 3.55 -11.65 17.81
N ARG A 154 3.87 -10.37 17.52
CA ARG A 154 5.15 -9.89 16.95
C ARG A 154 5.54 -10.60 15.65
N PRO A 155 4.69 -10.60 14.63
CA PRO A 155 4.98 -11.28 13.38
C PRO A 155 6.08 -10.56 12.58
N PRO A 156 7.01 -11.28 11.92
CA PRO A 156 8.00 -10.65 11.04
C PRO A 156 7.41 -10.08 9.74
N VAL A 157 6.22 -10.53 9.35
CA VAL A 157 5.52 -10.08 8.14
C VAL A 157 4.16 -9.50 8.52
N ILE A 158 3.88 -8.29 8.02
CA ILE A 158 2.63 -7.57 8.28
C ILE A 158 1.96 -7.27 6.95
N VAL A 159 0.70 -7.66 6.81
CA VAL A 159 -0.15 -7.34 5.65
C VAL A 159 -1.19 -6.32 6.08
N LEU A 160 -1.24 -5.20 5.36
CA LEU A 160 -2.17 -4.11 5.58
C LEU A 160 -3.09 -4.01 4.36
N ASP A 161 -4.33 -4.47 4.49
CA ASP A 161 -5.32 -4.43 3.42
C ASP A 161 -6.18 -3.16 3.55
N GLU A 162 -5.86 -2.14 2.75
CA GLU A 162 -6.49 -0.81 2.76
C GLU A 162 -6.62 -0.20 4.16
N PRO A 163 -5.52 -0.07 4.93
CA PRO A 163 -5.58 0.24 6.37
C PRO A 163 -6.08 1.66 6.66
N THR A 164 -6.06 2.56 5.69
CA THR A 164 -6.42 3.99 5.81
C THR A 164 -7.77 4.33 5.17
N ALA A 165 -8.49 3.33 4.64
CA ALA A 165 -9.80 3.56 4.05
C ALA A 165 -10.79 4.13 5.08
N GLY A 166 -11.35 5.32 4.79
CA GLY A 166 -12.30 6.01 5.67
C GLY A 166 -11.70 6.59 6.95
N VAL A 167 -10.38 6.77 6.99
CA VAL A 167 -9.64 7.36 8.11
C VAL A 167 -9.31 8.81 7.80
N ASP A 168 -9.43 9.72 8.79
CA ASP A 168 -9.04 11.11 8.65
C ASP A 168 -7.52 11.29 8.47
N VAL A 169 -7.12 12.49 8.02
CA VAL A 169 -5.72 12.78 7.63
C VAL A 169 -4.75 12.65 8.81
N GLU A 170 -5.11 13.15 9.99
CA GLU A 170 -4.24 13.13 11.17
C GLU A 170 -3.99 11.69 11.64
N LEU A 171 -5.06 10.90 11.70
CA LEU A 171 -4.98 9.50 12.08
C LEU A 171 -4.20 8.67 11.06
N ARG A 172 -4.34 8.98 9.77
CA ARG A 172 -3.56 8.37 8.69
C ARG A 172 -2.07 8.61 8.87
N GLN A 173 -1.67 9.84 9.16
CA GLN A 173 -0.26 10.19 9.41
C GLN A 173 0.32 9.45 10.63
N THR A 174 -0.45 9.37 11.71
CA THR A 174 -0.06 8.61 12.92
C THR A 174 0.15 7.12 12.60
N LEU A 175 -0.77 6.52 11.85
CA LEU A 175 -0.64 5.12 11.43
C LEU A 175 0.61 4.89 10.56
N TRP A 176 0.86 5.78 9.59
CA TRP A 176 2.03 5.65 8.73
C TRP A 176 3.35 5.87 9.45
N ALA A 177 3.41 6.78 10.42
CA ALA A 177 4.59 6.94 11.27
C ALA A 177 4.88 5.63 12.02
N PHE A 178 3.86 5.02 12.62
CA PHE A 178 4.01 3.75 13.33
C PHE A 178 4.42 2.59 12.39
N VAL A 179 3.82 2.49 11.19
CA VAL A 179 4.18 1.45 10.21
C VAL A 179 5.62 1.61 9.72
N ARG A 180 6.09 2.87 9.52
CA ARG A 180 7.52 3.13 9.20
C ARG A 180 8.46 2.68 10.32
N GLU A 181 8.11 2.91 11.59
CA GLU A 181 8.88 2.41 12.74
C GLU A 181 8.99 0.89 12.72
N LEU A 182 7.87 0.18 12.44
CA LEU A 182 7.87 -1.28 12.34
C LEU A 182 8.77 -1.77 11.19
N ASN A 183 8.72 -1.12 10.03
CA ASN A 183 9.59 -1.47 8.92
C ASN A 183 11.07 -1.20 9.22
N ALA A 184 11.37 -0.05 9.83
CA ALA A 184 12.73 0.27 10.29
C ALA A 184 13.26 -0.71 11.36
N ALA A 185 12.37 -1.30 12.16
CA ALA A 185 12.68 -2.38 13.11
C ALA A 185 12.87 -3.76 12.44
N GLY A 186 12.76 -3.84 11.11
CA GLY A 186 13.01 -5.05 10.32
C GLY A 186 11.77 -5.86 9.92
N HIS A 187 10.56 -5.40 10.27
CA HIS A 187 9.33 -6.04 9.80
C HIS A 187 9.15 -5.85 8.28
N THR A 188 8.75 -6.91 7.59
CA THR A 188 8.34 -6.85 6.18
C THR A 188 6.89 -6.38 6.11
N ILE A 189 6.60 -5.41 5.26
CA ILE A 189 5.26 -4.84 5.09
C ILE A 189 4.75 -5.12 3.68
N LEU A 190 3.57 -5.73 3.57
CA LEU A 190 2.78 -5.80 2.34
C LEU A 190 1.56 -4.90 2.49
N LEU A 191 1.53 -3.83 1.70
CA LEU A 191 0.46 -2.85 1.68
C LEU A 191 -0.43 -3.03 0.45
N THR A 192 -1.74 -3.06 0.62
CA THR A 192 -2.68 -2.71 -0.44
C THR A 192 -3.31 -1.36 -0.12
N THR A 193 -3.43 -0.52 -1.11
CA THR A 193 -4.09 0.78 -0.99
C THR A 193 -4.65 1.22 -2.34
N HIS A 194 -5.65 2.07 -2.33
CA HIS A 194 -6.11 2.82 -3.49
C HIS A 194 -5.57 4.27 -3.49
N TYR A 195 -4.89 4.68 -2.42
CA TYR A 195 -4.16 5.95 -2.33
C TYR A 195 -2.74 5.75 -2.87
N LEU A 196 -2.53 6.11 -4.13
CA LEU A 196 -1.26 5.87 -4.82
C LEU A 196 -0.10 6.67 -4.21
N GLU A 197 -0.38 7.86 -3.67
CA GLU A 197 0.59 8.65 -2.91
C GLU A 197 1.18 7.89 -1.71
N GLU A 198 0.35 7.11 -1.00
CA GLU A 198 0.84 6.30 0.13
C GLU A 198 1.84 5.24 -0.34
N ALA A 199 1.53 4.54 -1.44
CA ALA A 199 2.44 3.56 -2.01
C ALA A 199 3.75 4.21 -2.49
N GLN A 200 3.66 5.38 -3.13
CA GLN A 200 4.82 6.14 -3.61
C GLN A 200 5.74 6.58 -2.48
N GLN A 201 5.17 7.04 -1.35
CA GLN A 201 5.94 7.57 -0.22
C GLN A 201 6.51 6.49 0.71
N LEU A 202 5.89 5.31 0.75
CA LEU A 202 6.20 4.29 1.75
C LEU A 202 6.93 3.08 1.18
N CYS A 203 6.62 2.72 -0.07
CA CYS A 203 7.03 1.43 -0.61
C CYS A 203 8.27 1.54 -1.50
N SER A 204 9.23 0.66 -1.28
CA SER A 204 10.43 0.55 -2.11
C SER A 204 10.18 -0.11 -3.46
N ARG A 205 9.21 -1.06 -3.50
CA ARG A 205 8.77 -1.77 -4.71
C ARG A 205 7.26 -1.87 -4.76
N ILE A 206 6.74 -1.90 -5.97
CA ILE A 206 5.32 -1.92 -6.25
C ILE A 206 5.04 -2.98 -7.30
N ALA A 207 4.00 -3.80 -7.06
CA ALA A 207 3.38 -4.64 -8.08
C ALA A 207 1.99 -4.11 -8.41
N MET A 208 1.67 -4.03 -9.70
CA MET A 208 0.36 -3.64 -10.19
C MET A 208 -0.39 -4.85 -10.73
N MET A 209 -1.59 -5.07 -10.22
CA MET A 209 -2.46 -6.18 -10.61
C MET A 209 -3.64 -5.73 -11.46
N LYS A 210 -3.95 -6.51 -12.51
CA LYS A 210 -5.13 -6.35 -13.36
C LYS A 210 -5.66 -7.72 -13.74
N LEU A 211 -6.96 -7.97 -13.52
CA LEU A 211 -7.63 -9.23 -13.90
C LEU A 211 -6.90 -10.50 -13.43
N GLY A 212 -6.45 -10.51 -12.19
CA GLY A 212 -5.77 -11.66 -11.58
C GLY A 212 -4.32 -11.87 -12.03
N LYS A 213 -3.70 -10.92 -12.72
CA LYS A 213 -2.31 -10.98 -13.18
C LYS A 213 -1.51 -9.79 -12.66
N ILE A 214 -0.19 -9.97 -12.49
CA ILE A 214 0.74 -8.86 -12.31
C ILE A 214 1.05 -8.30 -13.71
N VAL A 215 0.76 -7.02 -13.92
CA VAL A 215 0.97 -6.32 -15.21
C VAL A 215 2.20 -5.41 -15.19
N ALA A 216 2.65 -5.00 -14.01
CA ALA A 216 3.92 -4.31 -13.79
C ALA A 216 4.44 -4.62 -12.38
N MET A 217 5.75 -4.73 -12.21
CA MET A 217 6.39 -4.88 -10.90
C MET A 217 7.83 -4.40 -10.99
N ASP A 218 8.16 -3.36 -10.23
CA ASP A 218 9.51 -2.81 -10.15
C ASP A 218 9.70 -1.97 -8.88
N THR A 219 10.89 -1.38 -8.71
CA THR A 219 11.11 -0.33 -7.70
C THR A 219 10.23 0.87 -7.99
N THR A 220 9.83 1.59 -6.95
CA THR A 220 9.00 2.80 -7.07
C THR A 220 9.66 3.82 -8.00
N ASP A 221 10.95 4.07 -7.81
CA ASP A 221 11.72 5.01 -8.63
C ASP A 221 11.79 4.59 -10.11
N HIS A 222 11.96 3.29 -10.38
CA HIS A 222 12.02 2.80 -11.75
C HIS A 222 10.66 2.89 -12.45
N LEU A 223 9.56 2.60 -11.75
CA LEU A 223 8.21 2.77 -12.29
C LEU A 223 7.91 4.24 -12.62
N LEU A 224 8.26 5.17 -11.72
CA LEU A 224 8.08 6.60 -11.95
C LEU A 224 8.88 7.06 -13.18
N ASN A 225 10.16 6.68 -13.28
CA ASN A 225 11.01 7.10 -14.40
C ASN A 225 10.67 6.42 -15.74
N ALA A 226 10.14 5.19 -15.72
CA ALA A 226 9.85 4.44 -16.95
C ALA A 226 8.50 4.77 -17.59
N PHE A 227 7.53 5.25 -16.81
CA PHE A 227 6.14 5.43 -17.27
C PHE A 227 5.60 6.85 -17.13
N SER A 228 6.35 7.76 -16.54
CA SER A 228 5.94 9.14 -16.35
C SER A 228 7.06 10.08 -16.73
N GLU A 229 6.73 11.08 -17.52
CA GLU A 229 7.65 12.15 -17.91
C GLU A 229 7.48 13.31 -16.92
N ARG A 230 8.57 13.99 -16.60
CA ARG A 230 8.47 15.27 -15.93
C ARG A 230 7.69 16.24 -16.80
N VAL A 231 6.80 17.00 -16.20
CA VAL A 231 5.93 17.92 -16.92
C VAL A 231 6.15 19.34 -16.44
N LEU A 232 6.59 20.21 -17.36
CA LEU A 232 6.53 21.64 -17.13
C LEU A 232 5.10 22.10 -17.35
N ARG A 233 4.44 22.58 -16.30
CA ARG A 233 3.13 23.20 -16.35
C ARG A 233 3.32 24.71 -16.39
N VAL A 234 2.73 25.38 -17.35
CA VAL A 234 2.84 26.83 -17.53
C VAL A 234 1.45 27.42 -17.67
N LYS A 235 1.20 28.49 -16.91
CA LYS A 235 0.01 29.32 -17.07
C LYS A 235 0.39 30.60 -17.76
N ILE A 236 -0.30 30.93 -18.85
CA ILE A 236 -0.02 32.12 -19.64
C ILE A 236 -1.21 33.08 -19.60
N ASN A 237 -0.93 34.36 -19.82
CA ASN A 237 -1.96 35.35 -20.04
C ASN A 237 -2.22 35.44 -21.55
N GLY A 238 -3.47 35.16 -21.96
CA GLY A 238 -3.83 35.08 -23.37
C GLY A 238 -3.78 33.67 -23.96
N GLU A 239 -3.68 33.54 -25.25
CA GLU A 239 -3.64 32.27 -25.97
C GLU A 239 -2.22 31.75 -26.12
N LEU A 240 -2.07 30.43 -26.14
CA LEU A 240 -0.78 29.79 -26.40
C LEU A 240 -0.38 30.04 -27.87
N PRO A 241 0.84 30.55 -28.15
CA PRO A 241 1.31 30.77 -29.51
C PRO A 241 1.22 29.50 -30.37
N PRO A 242 0.82 29.61 -31.67
CA PRO A 242 0.64 28.46 -32.53
C PRO A 242 1.85 27.53 -32.63
N SER A 243 3.08 28.08 -32.59
CA SER A 243 4.33 27.31 -32.59
C SER A 243 4.48 26.43 -31.34
N GLN A 244 3.88 26.79 -30.23
CA GLN A 244 3.96 26.05 -28.96
C GLN A 244 2.77 25.08 -28.82
N MET A 245 1.71 25.20 -29.58
CA MET A 245 0.58 24.28 -29.56
C MET A 245 0.98 22.85 -29.99
N GLN A 246 1.92 22.73 -30.92
CA GLN A 246 2.38 21.43 -31.46
C GLN A 246 3.22 20.63 -30.47
N VAL A 247 3.91 21.30 -29.51
CA VAL A 247 4.77 20.67 -28.52
C VAL A 247 4.10 20.56 -27.14
N ARG A 248 2.89 21.12 -27.01
CA ARG A 248 2.05 20.96 -25.82
C ARG A 248 1.48 19.54 -25.78
N THR A 249 1.73 18.83 -24.70
CA THR A 249 1.22 17.46 -24.49
C THR A 249 -0.23 17.44 -24.02
N ARG A 250 -0.61 18.40 -23.17
CA ARG A 250 -1.95 18.46 -22.57
C ARG A 250 -2.31 19.91 -22.19
N GLN A 251 -3.61 20.17 -22.00
CA GLN A 251 -4.13 21.38 -21.35
C GLN A 251 -5.15 20.99 -20.30
N THR A 252 -5.03 21.62 -19.11
CA THR A 252 -5.97 21.43 -18.01
C THR A 252 -6.38 22.82 -17.47
N GLY A 253 -7.58 23.26 -17.83
CA GLY A 253 -8.02 24.62 -17.56
C GLY A 253 -7.06 25.66 -18.19
N ALA A 254 -6.46 26.52 -17.39
CA ALA A 254 -5.51 27.54 -17.84
C ALA A 254 -4.05 27.06 -17.88
N TRP A 255 -3.76 25.80 -17.56
CA TRP A 255 -2.42 25.23 -17.56
C TRP A 255 -2.11 24.51 -18.87
N HIS A 256 -0.98 24.85 -19.48
CA HIS A 256 -0.38 24.17 -20.60
C HIS A 256 0.73 23.27 -20.12
N HIS A 257 0.74 22.01 -20.56
CA HIS A 257 1.66 20.97 -20.11
C HIS A 257 2.66 20.67 -21.23
N PHE A 258 3.94 20.63 -20.88
CA PHE A 258 5.04 20.31 -21.79
C PHE A 258 5.87 19.19 -21.18
N ALA A 259 6.06 18.10 -21.89
CA ALA A 259 6.98 17.04 -21.45
C ALA A 259 8.41 17.59 -21.44
N ILE A 260 9.16 17.25 -20.39
CA ILE A 260 10.58 17.54 -20.23
C ILE A 260 11.29 16.28 -19.73
N HIS A 261 12.49 16.01 -20.28
CA HIS A 261 13.28 14.85 -19.85
C HIS A 261 14.18 15.19 -18.67
N ASP A 262 14.68 16.40 -18.63
CA ASP A 262 15.48 16.90 -17.51
C ASP A 262 15.19 18.39 -17.21
N LEU A 263 15.71 18.86 -16.06
CA LEU A 263 15.48 20.24 -15.62
C LEU A 263 16.17 21.29 -16.52
N SER A 264 17.18 20.95 -17.29
CA SER A 264 17.85 21.88 -18.20
C SER A 264 16.95 22.29 -19.36
N GLU A 265 15.97 21.45 -19.71
CA GLU A 265 14.98 21.75 -20.75
C GLU A 265 13.96 22.82 -20.30
N VAL A 266 13.81 23.03 -19.00
CA VAL A 266 12.88 24.06 -18.46
C VAL A 266 13.26 25.45 -18.98
N GLU A 267 14.52 25.85 -18.87
CA GLU A 267 14.99 27.15 -19.36
C GLU A 267 14.77 27.32 -20.84
N THR A 268 15.13 26.30 -21.64
CA THR A 268 14.94 26.29 -23.08
C THR A 268 13.47 26.43 -23.45
N ARG A 269 12.57 25.71 -22.75
CA ARG A 269 11.12 25.77 -22.97
C ARG A 269 10.55 27.13 -22.60
N LEU A 270 10.97 27.69 -21.46
CA LEU A 270 10.53 29.02 -21.02
C LEU A 270 11.02 30.13 -21.98
N ALA A 271 12.26 30.05 -22.47
CA ALA A 271 12.78 30.95 -23.47
C ALA A 271 11.95 30.90 -24.77
N ALA A 272 11.69 29.69 -25.30
CA ALA A 272 10.90 29.51 -26.51
C ALA A 272 9.45 30.05 -26.35
N LEU A 273 8.83 29.91 -25.19
CA LEU A 273 7.51 30.46 -24.90
C LEU A 273 7.54 31.99 -24.89
N ARG A 274 8.55 32.60 -24.28
CA ARG A 274 8.72 34.07 -24.24
C ARG A 274 9.02 34.65 -25.60
N GLU A 275 9.92 34.03 -26.39
CA GLU A 275 10.24 34.44 -27.74
C GLU A 275 9.02 34.37 -28.66
N ALA A 276 8.14 33.39 -28.44
CA ALA A 276 6.88 33.28 -29.17
C ALA A 276 5.81 34.30 -28.66
N GLY A 277 6.13 35.16 -27.70
CA GLY A 277 5.23 36.20 -27.21
C GLY A 277 4.30 35.77 -26.07
N ALA A 278 4.52 34.61 -25.46
CA ALA A 278 3.71 34.16 -24.32
C ALA A 278 4.10 34.89 -23.05
N HIS A 279 3.12 35.47 -22.35
CA HIS A 279 3.32 36.08 -21.05
C HIS A 279 3.01 35.09 -19.95
N ILE A 280 4.08 34.50 -19.35
CA ILE A 280 3.99 33.49 -18.31
C ILE A 280 3.58 34.14 -16.99
N THR A 281 2.48 33.68 -16.40
CA THR A 281 1.95 34.18 -15.11
C THR A 281 2.25 33.24 -13.96
N ASN A 282 2.41 31.94 -14.24
CA ASN A 282 2.80 30.95 -13.25
C ASN A 282 3.49 29.77 -13.95
N LEU A 283 4.35 29.08 -13.22
CA LEU A 283 5.00 27.85 -13.68
C LEU A 283 5.14 26.87 -12.52
N GLU A 284 5.10 25.58 -12.86
CA GLU A 284 5.28 24.46 -11.95
C GLU A 284 5.99 23.34 -12.72
N VAL A 285 6.99 22.74 -12.11
CA VAL A 285 7.58 21.49 -12.62
C VAL A 285 6.97 20.37 -11.81
N ALA A 286 6.09 19.59 -12.47
CA ALA A 286 5.49 18.42 -11.85
C ALA A 286 6.46 17.23 -11.96
N GLU A 287 6.80 16.67 -10.81
CA GLU A 287 7.50 15.39 -10.74
C GLU A 287 6.55 14.27 -11.20
N PRO A 288 7.11 13.17 -11.76
CA PRO A 288 6.34 11.98 -12.05
C PRO A 288 5.55 11.49 -10.84
N ASP A 289 4.27 11.20 -11.01
CA ASP A 289 3.45 10.62 -9.96
C ASP A 289 2.99 9.20 -10.30
N LEU A 290 2.75 8.42 -9.26
CA LEU A 290 2.33 7.03 -9.41
C LEU A 290 0.91 6.92 -10.01
N GLU A 291 0.09 7.98 -9.96
CA GLU A 291 -1.25 7.99 -10.55
C GLU A 291 -1.16 7.94 -12.08
N GLU A 292 -0.27 8.71 -12.69
CA GLU A 292 -0.03 8.68 -14.14
C GLU A 292 0.52 7.31 -14.56
N VAL A 293 1.50 6.77 -13.81
CA VAL A 293 2.05 5.43 -14.05
C VAL A 293 0.94 4.38 -14.00
N PHE A 294 0.10 4.43 -12.95
CA PHE A 294 -0.99 3.49 -12.76
C PHE A 294 -1.99 3.54 -13.91
N VAL A 295 -2.43 4.73 -14.32
CA VAL A 295 -3.35 4.91 -15.44
C VAL A 295 -2.74 4.37 -16.73
N ASN A 296 -1.47 4.67 -17.01
CA ASN A 296 -0.77 4.21 -18.21
C ASN A 296 -0.64 2.67 -18.26
N VAL A 297 -0.31 2.04 -17.13
CA VAL A 297 -0.20 0.58 -17.02
C VAL A 297 -1.58 -0.10 -17.11
N MET A 298 -2.62 0.50 -16.52
CA MET A 298 -3.97 -0.07 -16.54
C MET A 298 -4.70 0.07 -17.88
N ASN A 299 -4.29 1.00 -18.75
CA ASN A 299 -4.89 1.19 -20.07
C ASN A 299 -4.23 0.34 -21.17
N LYS A 300 -3.06 -0.22 -20.92
CA LYS A 300 -2.42 -1.23 -21.77
C LYS A 300 -3.04 -2.62 -21.53
#